data_f854e5a88c00602a01e69e33902d5a1e
#
_entry.id   f854e5a88c00602a01e69e33902d5a1e
#
_cell.length_a   1.000
_cell.length_b   1.000
_cell.length_c   1.000
_cell.angle_alpha   90.00
_cell.angle_beta   90.00
_cell.angle_gamma   90.00
#
_symmetry.space_group_name_H-M   'P 1'
#
loop_
_entity.id
_entity.type
_entity.pdbx_description
1 polymer ?
#
loop_
_entity_poly.entity_id
_entity_poly.type
_entity_poly.pdbx_seq_one_letter_code
_entity_poly.pdbx_strand_id
1 'polypeptide(L)'
;MNDLDWQDLLYAIEEGKVAPIVGRDLLIVETGEGPQPFHRLVATRLAGELGIRTDLLPPDFDTNDVACVHKESLKNPADLNRAVNRILRSLRFEPPEPLKTLAEIPPFQLFISTTVDTQLEDALARVRGSRPAVASFPPTNELLDFDEAAMKTQGSFVFHILGRVSASSDFAVTEGQMLEQMHLFMTADGRPQRLIAKLQKSHLLIIGVSFPGWLARFLLRVSRNKPLWEGRQITEVFADSSSLKKDFSDFLAHFSSQQSHIYTDGSPLDFVRELHARWFKLHPPDAPPAPERTDWTPGCVFISYANEDRESAFHLANQLTKANLEVWIDRSLTAGDDYNARIRYHIKESAAFVAVLSKNTNNEYGPGRYFGREWYEACEVNKGFMGQDRRFLFPVIVDGSPPGTLGAMQKEIFGRAAAIALGGDPPAELIAQIDAAQKAFRKGTART
;
A
#
# COMPACT_ATOMS: atom_id res chain seq x y z
N MET A 1 15.24 0.67 -3.99
CA MET A 1 14.46 1.54 -3.06
C MET A 1 15.28 1.76 -1.81
N ASN A 2 15.36 2.99 -1.31
CA ASN A 2 16.01 3.29 -0.03
C ASN A 2 15.06 3.04 1.17
N ASP A 3 15.56 3.14 2.40
CA ASP A 3 14.73 2.86 3.59
C ASP A 3 13.59 3.87 3.79
N LEU A 4 13.72 5.11 3.31
CA LEU A 4 12.64 6.11 3.35
C LEU A 4 11.51 5.74 2.39
N ASP A 5 11.85 5.31 1.16
CA ASP A 5 10.84 4.85 0.19
C ASP A 5 10.04 3.67 0.74
N TRP A 6 10.70 2.75 1.45
CA TRP A 6 10.05 1.62 2.12
C TRP A 6 9.12 2.07 3.25
N GLN A 7 9.56 3.04 4.07
CA GLN A 7 8.73 3.59 5.14
C GLN A 7 7.47 4.24 4.58
N ASP A 8 7.62 5.08 3.56
CA ASP A 8 6.49 5.76 2.92
C ASP A 8 5.49 4.75 2.31
N LEU A 9 5.99 3.69 1.67
CA LEU A 9 5.16 2.62 1.14
C LEU A 9 4.39 1.89 2.25
N LEU A 10 5.07 1.46 3.32
CA LEU A 10 4.46 0.73 4.43
C LEU A 10 3.38 1.56 5.13
N TYR A 11 3.61 2.85 5.29
CA TYR A 11 2.62 3.79 5.79
C TYR A 11 1.39 3.89 4.90
N ALA A 12 1.60 4.09 3.61
CA ALA A 12 0.49 4.17 2.67
C ALA A 12 -0.33 2.86 2.64
N ILE A 13 0.33 1.70 2.82
CA ILE A 13 -0.33 0.39 2.96
C ILE A 13 -1.19 0.37 4.23
N GLU A 14 -0.64 0.77 5.37
CA GLU A 14 -1.35 0.77 6.64
C GLU A 14 -2.62 1.62 6.59
N GLU A 15 -2.59 2.75 5.88
CA GLU A 15 -3.75 3.61 5.68
C GLU A 15 -4.79 3.03 4.70
N GLY A 16 -4.53 1.87 4.08
CA GLY A 16 -5.40 1.30 3.06
C GLY A 16 -5.46 2.16 1.79
N LYS A 17 -4.43 2.98 1.54
CA LYS A 17 -4.35 3.87 0.38
C LYS A 17 -3.59 3.28 -0.80
N VAL A 18 -3.05 2.07 -0.67
CA VAL A 18 -2.31 1.39 -1.72
C VAL A 18 -3.21 0.42 -2.47
N ALA A 19 -3.19 0.49 -3.79
CA ALA A 19 -3.82 -0.48 -4.67
C ALA A 19 -2.73 -1.32 -5.37
N PRO A 20 -2.52 -2.59 -4.98
CA PRO A 20 -1.66 -3.50 -5.70
C PRO A 20 -2.21 -3.82 -7.10
N ILE A 21 -1.36 -3.66 -8.11
CA ILE A 21 -1.58 -4.12 -9.48
C ILE A 21 -0.69 -5.34 -9.68
N VAL A 22 -1.31 -6.50 -9.74
CA VAL A 22 -0.66 -7.80 -9.68
C VAL A 22 -0.63 -8.45 -11.05
N GLY A 23 0.52 -8.96 -11.45
CA GLY A 23 0.73 -9.53 -12.76
C GLY A 23 1.30 -10.93 -12.79
N ARG A 24 1.57 -11.39 -14.02
CA ARG A 24 1.90 -12.78 -14.36
C ARG A 24 3.20 -13.31 -13.76
N ASP A 25 4.17 -12.44 -13.42
CA ASP A 25 5.46 -12.88 -12.88
C ASP A 25 5.34 -13.43 -11.43
N LEU A 26 4.23 -13.15 -10.75
CA LEU A 26 3.93 -13.72 -9.44
C LEU A 26 3.26 -15.11 -9.52
N LEU A 27 2.86 -15.52 -10.73
CA LEU A 27 2.17 -16.78 -10.97
C LEU A 27 3.20 -17.88 -11.29
N ILE A 28 3.89 -18.38 -10.28
CA ILE A 28 4.75 -19.55 -10.37
C ILE A 28 4.00 -20.73 -9.75
N VAL A 29 3.75 -21.76 -10.54
CA VAL A 29 3.00 -22.95 -10.12
C VAL A 29 3.91 -24.16 -10.04
N GLU A 30 3.66 -25.01 -9.05
CA GLU A 30 4.35 -26.30 -8.91
C GLU A 30 3.74 -27.33 -9.85
N THR A 31 4.57 -27.94 -10.66
CA THR A 31 4.16 -29.00 -11.59
C THR A 31 4.97 -30.26 -11.32
N GLY A 32 4.64 -31.38 -11.95
CA GLY A 32 5.44 -32.61 -11.86
C GLY A 32 6.88 -32.47 -12.36
N GLU A 33 7.19 -31.42 -13.12
CA GLU A 33 8.51 -31.09 -13.66
C GLU A 33 9.23 -29.99 -12.84
N GLY A 34 8.60 -29.51 -11.75
CA GLY A 34 9.09 -28.44 -10.89
C GLY A 34 8.33 -27.13 -11.07
N PRO A 35 8.81 -26.05 -10.40
CA PRO A 35 8.16 -24.73 -10.49
C PRO A 35 8.32 -24.13 -11.88
N GLN A 36 7.21 -23.63 -12.45
CA GLN A 36 7.23 -22.94 -13.73
C GLN A 36 6.22 -21.78 -13.80
N PRO A 37 6.45 -20.78 -14.66
CA PRO A 37 5.51 -19.70 -14.87
C PRO A 37 4.17 -20.21 -15.43
N PHE A 38 3.07 -19.82 -14.80
CA PHE A 38 1.72 -20.28 -15.18
C PHE A 38 1.35 -19.89 -16.62
N HIS A 39 1.70 -18.66 -17.04
CA HIS A 39 1.46 -18.22 -18.42
C HIS A 39 2.20 -19.08 -19.44
N ARG A 40 3.41 -19.58 -19.11
CA ARG A 40 4.18 -20.48 -19.96
C ARG A 40 3.50 -21.84 -20.08
N LEU A 41 2.99 -22.37 -18.97
CA LEU A 41 2.24 -23.64 -18.98
C LEU A 41 0.99 -23.52 -19.85
N VAL A 42 0.24 -22.41 -19.74
CA VAL A 42 -0.95 -22.15 -20.59
C VAL A 42 -0.56 -22.07 -22.06
N ALA A 43 0.49 -21.33 -22.40
CA ALA A 43 0.98 -21.17 -23.76
C ALA A 43 1.45 -22.52 -24.36
N THR A 44 2.14 -23.34 -23.59
CA THR A 44 2.60 -24.67 -24.01
C THR A 44 1.41 -25.60 -24.33
N ARG A 45 0.39 -25.59 -23.47
CA ARG A 45 -0.85 -26.37 -23.74
C ARG A 45 -1.61 -25.87 -24.94
N LEU A 46 -1.67 -24.56 -25.10
CA LEU A 46 -2.31 -23.94 -26.26
C LEU A 46 -1.59 -24.32 -27.55
N ALA A 47 -0.25 -24.27 -27.58
CA ALA A 47 0.56 -24.71 -28.73
C ALA A 47 0.27 -26.17 -29.08
N GLY A 48 0.19 -27.05 -28.09
CA GLY A 48 -0.18 -28.46 -28.27
C GLY A 48 -1.59 -28.65 -28.85
N GLU A 49 -2.60 -27.94 -28.34
CA GLU A 49 -3.98 -27.99 -28.88
C GLU A 49 -4.07 -27.49 -30.33
N LEU A 50 -3.26 -26.47 -30.67
CA LEU A 50 -3.24 -25.89 -32.02
C LEU A 50 -2.25 -26.60 -32.99
N GLY A 51 -1.56 -27.65 -32.53
CA GLY A 51 -0.58 -28.40 -33.32
C GLY A 51 0.66 -27.60 -33.71
N ILE A 52 1.02 -26.58 -32.89
CA ILE A 52 2.20 -25.74 -33.10
C ILE A 52 3.41 -26.39 -32.46
N ARG A 53 4.49 -26.51 -33.18
CA ARG A 53 5.78 -26.95 -32.68
C ARG A 53 6.43 -25.85 -31.85
N THR A 54 6.79 -26.16 -30.62
CA THR A 54 7.35 -25.16 -29.67
C THR A 54 8.76 -24.68 -30.07
N ASP A 55 9.49 -25.44 -30.90
CA ASP A 55 10.78 -25.02 -31.47
C ASP A 55 10.67 -23.88 -32.50
N LEU A 56 9.47 -23.58 -32.98
CA LEU A 56 9.18 -22.44 -33.85
C LEU A 56 8.86 -21.15 -33.07
N LEU A 57 8.76 -21.24 -31.75
CA LEU A 57 8.42 -20.13 -30.86
C LEU A 57 9.68 -19.57 -30.17
N PRO A 58 9.67 -18.30 -29.73
CA PRO A 58 10.75 -17.73 -28.91
C PRO A 58 11.01 -18.56 -27.65
N PRO A 59 12.21 -18.51 -27.06
CA PRO A 59 12.52 -19.27 -25.84
C PRO A 59 11.54 -19.03 -24.69
N ASP A 60 11.07 -17.79 -24.53
CA ASP A 60 10.15 -17.34 -23.47
C ASP A 60 8.75 -17.05 -24.01
N PHE A 61 8.27 -17.83 -25.00
CA PHE A 61 6.99 -17.59 -25.64
C PHE A 61 5.82 -17.59 -24.67
N ASP A 62 4.82 -16.78 -24.97
CA ASP A 62 3.54 -16.74 -24.28
C ASP A 62 2.35 -17.01 -25.23
N THR A 63 1.12 -16.78 -24.76
CA THR A 63 -0.09 -17.00 -25.54
C THR A 63 -0.17 -16.09 -26.78
N ASN A 64 0.42 -14.90 -26.73
CA ASN A 64 0.49 -13.99 -27.86
C ASN A 64 1.37 -14.54 -28.99
N ASP A 65 2.55 -15.09 -28.64
CA ASP A 65 3.48 -15.68 -29.60
C ASP A 65 2.85 -16.90 -30.29
N VAL A 66 2.17 -17.75 -29.51
CA VAL A 66 1.42 -18.89 -30.07
C VAL A 66 0.35 -18.42 -31.02
N ALA A 67 -0.41 -17.37 -30.67
CA ALA A 67 -1.43 -16.80 -31.56
C ALA A 67 -0.84 -16.19 -32.83
N CYS A 68 0.32 -15.53 -32.76
CA CYS A 68 1.01 -14.94 -33.91
C CYS A 68 1.47 -15.99 -34.94
N VAL A 69 1.93 -17.15 -34.45
CA VAL A 69 2.32 -18.27 -35.33
C VAL A 69 1.08 -18.95 -35.96
N HIS A 70 -0.01 -19.06 -35.16
CA HIS A 70 -1.25 -19.66 -35.67
C HIS A 70 -2.14 -18.58 -36.29
N LYS A 71 -1.92 -18.30 -37.58
CA LYS A 71 -2.62 -17.24 -38.33
C LYS A 71 -4.16 -17.30 -38.27
N GLU A 72 -4.72 -18.50 -38.13
CA GLU A 72 -6.18 -18.68 -37.96
C GLU A 72 -6.68 -18.12 -36.62
N SER A 73 -5.89 -18.20 -35.58
CA SER A 73 -6.22 -17.63 -34.28
C SER A 73 -6.38 -16.10 -34.31
N LEU A 74 -5.60 -15.43 -35.17
CA LEU A 74 -5.72 -13.98 -35.36
C LEU A 74 -6.96 -13.58 -36.13
N LYS A 75 -7.46 -14.47 -37.03
CA LYS A 75 -8.71 -14.26 -37.78
C LYS A 75 -9.95 -14.51 -36.92
N ASN A 76 -9.85 -15.38 -35.92
CA ASN A 76 -10.94 -15.79 -35.06
C ASN A 76 -10.54 -15.69 -33.55
N PRO A 77 -10.41 -14.48 -33.00
CA PRO A 77 -10.01 -14.28 -31.59
C PRO A 77 -10.90 -15.03 -30.59
N ALA A 78 -12.20 -15.19 -30.91
CA ALA A 78 -13.13 -15.92 -30.05
C ALA A 78 -12.80 -17.41 -29.92
N ASP A 79 -12.26 -18.04 -30.97
CA ASP A 79 -11.85 -19.46 -30.93
C ASP A 79 -10.59 -19.62 -30.09
N LEU A 80 -9.65 -18.70 -30.21
CA LEU A 80 -8.46 -18.65 -29.34
C LEU A 80 -8.87 -18.52 -27.88
N ASN A 81 -9.72 -17.56 -27.57
CA ASN A 81 -10.19 -17.33 -26.20
C ASN A 81 -10.95 -18.54 -25.65
N ARG A 82 -11.75 -19.26 -26.47
CA ARG A 82 -12.39 -20.50 -26.04
C ARG A 82 -11.38 -21.61 -25.72
N ALA A 83 -10.31 -21.75 -26.51
CA ALA A 83 -9.25 -22.72 -26.23
C ALA A 83 -8.53 -22.37 -24.92
N VAL A 84 -8.11 -21.11 -24.75
CA VAL A 84 -7.46 -20.65 -23.53
C VAL A 84 -8.39 -20.81 -22.30
N ASN A 85 -9.67 -20.47 -22.42
CA ASN A 85 -10.66 -20.65 -21.35
C ASN A 85 -10.77 -22.13 -20.94
N ARG A 86 -10.85 -23.05 -21.89
CA ARG A 86 -10.89 -24.50 -21.62
C ARG A 86 -9.64 -24.95 -20.89
N ILE A 87 -8.47 -24.51 -21.32
CA ILE A 87 -7.19 -24.82 -20.67
C ILE A 87 -7.19 -24.30 -19.24
N LEU A 88 -7.46 -23.02 -19.01
CA LEU A 88 -7.48 -22.40 -17.69
C LEU A 88 -8.45 -23.09 -16.74
N ARG A 89 -9.65 -23.46 -17.21
CA ARG A 89 -10.64 -24.18 -16.41
C ARG A 89 -10.28 -25.64 -16.13
N SER A 90 -9.40 -26.25 -16.90
CA SER A 90 -8.89 -27.62 -16.65
C SER A 90 -7.75 -27.67 -15.65
N LEU A 91 -7.00 -26.56 -15.47
CA LEU A 91 -5.88 -26.48 -14.59
C LEU A 91 -6.34 -26.29 -13.13
N ARG A 92 -5.69 -27.01 -12.22
CA ARG A 92 -5.89 -26.88 -10.77
C ARG A 92 -4.52 -26.87 -10.11
N PHE A 93 -4.22 -25.79 -9.42
CA PHE A 93 -2.99 -25.62 -8.63
C PHE A 93 -3.35 -25.00 -7.28
N GLU A 94 -2.52 -25.25 -6.28
CA GLU A 94 -2.52 -24.41 -5.08
C GLU A 94 -2.12 -22.98 -5.49
N PRO A 95 -2.74 -21.97 -4.91
CA PRO A 95 -2.39 -20.58 -5.22
C PRO A 95 -0.90 -20.32 -5.00
N PRO A 96 -0.23 -19.63 -5.93
CA PRO A 96 1.19 -19.30 -5.83
C PRO A 96 1.55 -18.61 -4.51
N GLU A 97 2.69 -18.98 -3.93
CA GLU A 97 3.14 -18.44 -2.64
C GLU A 97 3.20 -16.90 -2.61
N PRO A 98 3.72 -16.21 -3.67
CA PRO A 98 3.74 -14.74 -3.65
C PRO A 98 2.37 -14.09 -3.53
N LEU A 99 1.32 -14.71 -4.08
CA LEU A 99 -0.05 -14.20 -3.96
C LEU A 99 -0.60 -14.41 -2.55
N LYS A 100 -0.28 -15.55 -1.90
CA LYS A 100 -0.64 -15.80 -0.50
C LYS A 100 0.06 -14.81 0.42
N THR A 101 1.35 -14.59 0.20
CA THR A 101 2.16 -13.61 0.94
C THR A 101 1.57 -12.18 0.85
N LEU A 102 1.12 -11.74 -0.33
CA LEU A 102 0.42 -10.47 -0.48
C LEU A 102 -0.96 -10.46 0.22
N ALA A 103 -1.67 -11.60 0.18
CA ALA A 103 -2.97 -11.74 0.83
C ALA A 103 -2.89 -11.66 2.37
N GLU A 104 -1.74 -11.98 2.96
CA GLU A 104 -1.48 -11.88 4.41
C GLU A 104 -1.36 -10.44 4.91
N ILE A 105 -1.21 -9.44 4.04
CA ILE A 105 -1.15 -8.03 4.40
C ILE A 105 -2.58 -7.47 4.46
N PRO A 106 -3.18 -7.28 5.66
CA PRO A 106 -4.62 -7.02 5.79
C PRO A 106 -5.12 -5.72 5.16
N PRO A 107 -4.34 -4.59 5.15
CA PRO A 107 -4.80 -3.36 4.54
C PRO A 107 -4.94 -3.39 3.01
N PHE A 108 -4.38 -4.38 2.33
CA PHE A 108 -4.63 -4.57 0.91
C PHE A 108 -6.06 -5.08 0.68
N GLN A 109 -6.99 -4.16 0.50
CA GLN A 109 -8.40 -4.50 0.27
C GLN A 109 -8.79 -4.48 -1.20
N LEU A 110 -8.23 -3.59 -2.02
CA LEU A 110 -8.45 -3.53 -3.46
C LEU A 110 -7.22 -4.02 -4.22
N PHE A 111 -7.39 -5.06 -5.01
CA PHE A 111 -6.38 -5.57 -5.92
C PHE A 111 -6.82 -5.39 -7.38
N ILE A 112 -5.88 -5.03 -8.23
CA ILE A 112 -6.07 -5.02 -9.69
C ILE A 112 -5.31 -6.20 -10.27
N SER A 113 -6.03 -7.13 -10.88
CA SER A 113 -5.42 -8.25 -11.60
C SER A 113 -5.23 -7.88 -13.08
N THR A 114 -4.04 -8.15 -13.58
CA THR A 114 -3.69 -8.02 -14.99
C THR A 114 -3.59 -9.39 -15.68
N THR A 115 -4.00 -10.43 -14.97
CA THR A 115 -4.13 -11.78 -15.47
C THR A 115 -5.60 -12.19 -15.54
N VAL A 116 -5.91 -13.17 -16.37
CA VAL A 116 -7.29 -13.58 -16.65
C VAL A 116 -7.74 -14.78 -15.79
N ASP A 117 -6.82 -15.39 -15.05
CA ASP A 117 -7.06 -16.52 -14.16
C ASP A 117 -7.67 -16.09 -12.81
N THR A 118 -7.94 -17.06 -11.92
CA THR A 118 -8.53 -16.85 -10.60
C THR A 118 -7.54 -17.06 -9.44
N GLN A 119 -6.24 -17.17 -9.71
CA GLN A 119 -5.24 -17.53 -8.69
C GLN A 119 -5.17 -16.52 -7.53
N LEU A 120 -5.31 -15.23 -7.85
CA LEU A 120 -5.33 -14.17 -6.82
C LEU A 120 -6.57 -14.28 -5.91
N GLU A 121 -7.74 -14.56 -6.49
CA GLU A 121 -8.97 -14.77 -5.72
C GLU A 121 -8.85 -16.00 -4.81
N ASP A 122 -8.28 -17.08 -5.35
CA ASP A 122 -8.10 -18.33 -4.61
C ASP A 122 -7.07 -18.16 -3.48
N ALA A 123 -6.01 -17.35 -3.69
CA ALA A 123 -5.04 -16.99 -2.66
C ALA A 123 -5.70 -16.18 -1.53
N LEU A 124 -6.49 -15.15 -1.87
CA LEU A 124 -7.23 -14.35 -0.89
C LEU A 124 -8.23 -15.19 -0.11
N ALA A 125 -8.98 -16.06 -0.78
CA ALA A 125 -9.93 -16.98 -0.11
C ALA A 125 -9.21 -17.94 0.85
N ARG A 126 -8.06 -18.46 0.45
CA ARG A 126 -7.25 -19.40 1.25
C ARG A 126 -6.70 -18.74 2.51
N VAL A 127 -6.16 -17.53 2.38
CA VAL A 127 -5.50 -16.83 3.48
C VAL A 127 -6.51 -16.13 4.40
N ARG A 128 -7.52 -15.48 3.82
CA ARG A 128 -8.49 -14.65 4.59
C ARG A 128 -9.76 -15.39 5.00
N GLY A 129 -9.96 -16.62 4.55
CA GLY A 129 -11.15 -17.43 4.86
C GLY A 129 -12.45 -16.98 4.17
N SER A 130 -12.41 -15.92 3.36
CA SER A 130 -13.55 -15.42 2.58
C SER A 130 -13.13 -15.11 1.15
N ARG A 131 -14.00 -15.40 0.17
CA ARG A 131 -13.75 -15.00 -1.22
C ARG A 131 -13.88 -13.48 -1.37
N PRO A 132 -13.00 -12.84 -2.15
CA PRO A 132 -13.13 -11.41 -2.45
C PRO A 132 -14.38 -11.14 -3.30
N ALA A 133 -14.90 -9.92 -3.23
CA ALA A 133 -15.79 -9.42 -4.27
C ALA A 133 -15.00 -9.27 -5.58
N VAL A 134 -15.63 -9.54 -6.71
CA VAL A 134 -14.95 -9.58 -8.01
C VAL A 134 -15.72 -8.80 -9.06
N ALA A 135 -15.03 -7.97 -9.80
CA ALA A 135 -15.50 -7.40 -11.05
C ALA A 135 -14.44 -7.56 -12.15
N SER A 136 -14.85 -7.44 -13.39
CA SER A 136 -13.95 -7.51 -14.55
C SER A 136 -14.36 -6.54 -15.63
N PHE A 137 -13.43 -6.19 -16.49
CA PHE A 137 -13.72 -5.46 -17.73
C PHE A 137 -13.19 -6.25 -18.93
N PRO A 138 -14.05 -6.68 -19.87
CA PRO A 138 -15.52 -6.53 -19.87
C PRO A 138 -16.20 -7.22 -18.69
N PRO A 139 -17.40 -6.79 -18.29
CA PRO A 139 -18.11 -7.40 -17.18
C PRO A 139 -18.50 -8.87 -17.47
N THR A 140 -18.17 -9.77 -16.53
CA THR A 140 -18.48 -11.21 -16.64
C THR A 140 -19.33 -11.73 -15.49
N ASN A 141 -19.69 -10.86 -14.54
CA ASN A 141 -20.50 -11.18 -13.35
C ASN A 141 -21.49 -10.04 -13.05
N GLU A 142 -22.17 -10.09 -11.91
CA GLU A 142 -23.17 -9.11 -11.51
C GLU A 142 -22.59 -7.73 -11.21
N LEU A 143 -21.34 -7.67 -10.76
CA LEU A 143 -20.66 -6.40 -10.48
C LEU A 143 -20.04 -5.84 -11.77
N LEU A 144 -20.60 -4.73 -12.23
CA LEU A 144 -20.15 -4.05 -13.46
C LEU A 144 -18.96 -3.11 -13.24
N ASP A 145 -18.70 -2.71 -12.00
CA ASP A 145 -17.65 -1.77 -11.61
C ASP A 145 -17.19 -2.06 -10.19
N PHE A 146 -16.19 -1.35 -9.70
CA PHE A 146 -15.78 -1.38 -8.29
C PHE A 146 -16.95 -1.00 -7.38
N ASP A 147 -17.12 -1.80 -6.32
CA ASP A 147 -18.14 -1.57 -5.31
C ASP A 147 -17.52 -1.60 -3.91
N GLU A 148 -17.49 -0.44 -3.26
CA GLU A 148 -16.89 -0.30 -1.93
C GLU A 148 -17.68 -1.03 -0.84
N ALA A 149 -19.00 -1.14 -0.97
CA ALA A 149 -19.83 -1.87 -0.02
C ALA A 149 -19.58 -3.38 -0.13
N ALA A 150 -19.48 -3.91 -1.36
CA ALA A 150 -19.09 -5.29 -1.60
C ALA A 150 -17.68 -5.59 -1.07
N MET A 151 -16.72 -4.68 -1.27
CA MET A 151 -15.36 -4.80 -0.73
C MET A 151 -15.37 -4.87 0.80
N LYS A 152 -16.11 -4.01 1.48
CA LYS A 152 -16.22 -4.01 2.95
C LYS A 152 -16.88 -5.28 3.47
N THR A 153 -17.92 -5.77 2.80
CA THR A 153 -18.65 -6.99 3.20
C THR A 153 -17.79 -8.24 3.04
N GLN A 154 -17.02 -8.35 1.96
CA GLN A 154 -16.19 -9.52 1.65
C GLN A 154 -14.76 -9.39 2.20
N GLY A 155 -14.39 -8.23 2.75
CA GLY A 155 -13.04 -7.92 3.26
C GLY A 155 -12.00 -7.62 2.18
N SER A 156 -12.28 -7.91 0.91
CA SER A 156 -11.40 -7.59 -0.21
C SER A 156 -12.15 -7.57 -1.54
N PHE A 157 -11.52 -6.93 -2.54
CA PHE A 157 -12.04 -6.80 -3.89
C PHE A 157 -10.93 -7.06 -4.93
N VAL A 158 -11.22 -7.84 -5.96
CA VAL A 158 -10.34 -8.06 -7.10
C VAL A 158 -11.01 -7.53 -8.36
N PHE A 159 -10.32 -6.63 -9.07
CA PHE A 159 -10.78 -6.14 -10.37
C PHE A 159 -9.85 -6.64 -11.48
N HIS A 160 -10.40 -7.41 -12.43
CA HIS A 160 -9.66 -7.91 -13.59
C HIS A 160 -9.78 -6.95 -14.77
N ILE A 161 -8.70 -6.23 -15.10
CA ILE A 161 -8.73 -5.21 -16.17
C ILE A 161 -8.65 -5.78 -17.58
N LEU A 162 -8.16 -7.01 -17.73
CA LEU A 162 -8.04 -7.71 -19.02
C LEU A 162 -9.11 -8.80 -19.21
N GLY A 163 -10.18 -8.75 -18.42
CA GLY A 163 -11.19 -9.80 -18.36
C GLY A 163 -10.81 -10.93 -17.43
N ARG A 164 -11.73 -11.88 -17.26
CA ARG A 164 -11.61 -12.97 -16.30
C ARG A 164 -12.13 -14.27 -16.89
N VAL A 165 -11.45 -15.38 -16.61
CA VAL A 165 -11.94 -16.70 -16.96
C VAL A 165 -13.30 -16.96 -16.29
N SER A 166 -14.31 -17.26 -17.12
CA SER A 166 -15.70 -17.44 -16.70
C SER A 166 -16.43 -18.37 -17.66
N ALA A 167 -17.77 -18.41 -17.61
CA ALA A 167 -18.58 -19.11 -18.59
C ALA A 167 -18.44 -18.46 -19.98
N SER A 168 -18.32 -17.13 -20.04
CA SER A 168 -17.93 -16.41 -21.27
C SER A 168 -16.40 -16.38 -21.41
N SER A 169 -15.92 -16.22 -22.65
CA SER A 169 -14.48 -16.13 -22.94
C SER A 169 -14.08 -14.70 -23.26
N ASP A 170 -14.69 -13.73 -22.57
CA ASP A 170 -14.50 -12.30 -22.80
C ASP A 170 -13.30 -11.77 -21.99
N PHE A 171 -12.11 -12.03 -22.49
CA PHE A 171 -10.85 -11.59 -21.91
C PHE A 171 -9.77 -11.42 -22.97
N ALA A 172 -8.71 -10.68 -22.67
CA ALA A 172 -7.61 -10.42 -23.57
C ALA A 172 -6.39 -11.27 -23.24
N VAL A 173 -5.88 -12.02 -24.23
CA VAL A 173 -4.68 -12.86 -24.11
C VAL A 173 -3.60 -12.54 -25.14
N THR A 174 -3.91 -11.71 -26.13
CA THR A 174 -2.96 -11.20 -27.11
C THR A 174 -2.79 -9.69 -26.98
N GLU A 175 -1.65 -9.15 -27.42
CA GLU A 175 -1.42 -7.70 -27.40
C GLU A 175 -2.49 -6.91 -28.14
N GLY A 176 -2.95 -7.42 -29.30
CA GLY A 176 -4.03 -6.80 -30.05
C GLY A 176 -5.34 -6.73 -29.27
N GLN A 177 -5.72 -7.83 -28.60
CA GLN A 177 -6.91 -7.85 -27.74
C GLN A 177 -6.75 -6.91 -26.53
N MET A 178 -5.56 -6.87 -25.91
CA MET A 178 -5.28 -5.95 -24.82
C MET A 178 -5.42 -4.48 -25.23
N LEU A 179 -4.93 -4.14 -26.42
CA LEU A 179 -5.05 -2.79 -26.97
C LEU A 179 -6.51 -2.38 -27.19
N GLU A 180 -7.30 -3.25 -27.84
CA GLU A 180 -8.72 -3.02 -28.05
C GLU A 180 -9.48 -2.90 -26.73
N GLN A 181 -9.17 -3.75 -25.77
CA GLN A 181 -9.81 -3.71 -24.46
C GLN A 181 -9.48 -2.43 -23.69
N MET A 182 -8.24 -1.95 -23.77
CA MET A 182 -7.85 -0.70 -23.16
C MET A 182 -8.49 0.51 -23.85
N HIS A 183 -8.67 0.45 -25.17
CA HIS A 183 -9.44 1.45 -25.90
C HIS A 183 -10.89 1.51 -25.36
N LEU A 184 -11.56 0.37 -25.28
CA LEU A 184 -12.92 0.27 -24.73
C LEU A 184 -12.99 0.71 -23.26
N PHE A 185 -11.99 0.36 -22.45
CA PHE A 185 -11.90 0.78 -21.04
C PHE A 185 -11.93 2.31 -20.88
N MET A 186 -11.43 3.06 -21.85
CA MET A 186 -11.41 4.52 -21.83
C MET A 186 -12.62 5.17 -22.50
N THR A 187 -13.21 4.53 -23.50
CA THR A 187 -14.17 5.15 -24.41
C THR A 187 -15.59 4.60 -24.28
N ALA A 188 -15.76 3.37 -23.78
CA ALA A 188 -17.09 2.76 -23.69
C ALA A 188 -17.97 3.44 -22.63
N ASP A 189 -19.27 3.50 -22.86
CA ASP A 189 -20.26 3.99 -21.90
C ASP A 189 -20.26 3.19 -20.59
N GLY A 190 -19.90 1.91 -20.64
CA GLY A 190 -19.77 1.01 -19.50
C GLY A 190 -18.39 0.99 -18.83
N ARG A 191 -17.55 2.01 -19.04
CA ARG A 191 -16.23 2.08 -18.39
C ARG A 191 -16.34 2.10 -16.88
N PRO A 192 -15.39 1.48 -16.14
CA PRO A 192 -15.47 1.39 -14.68
C PRO A 192 -15.08 2.71 -14.00
N GLN A 193 -16.01 3.65 -13.96
CA GLN A 193 -15.77 5.01 -13.45
C GLN A 193 -15.44 5.03 -11.96
N ARG A 194 -16.07 4.15 -11.16
CA ARG A 194 -15.82 4.06 -9.71
C ARG A 194 -14.43 3.51 -9.43
N LEU A 195 -13.99 2.50 -10.20
CA LEU A 195 -12.63 2.00 -10.12
C LEU A 195 -11.62 3.10 -10.47
N ILE A 196 -11.81 3.78 -11.60
CA ILE A 196 -10.93 4.87 -12.04
C ILE A 196 -10.83 5.94 -10.97
N ALA A 197 -11.96 6.38 -10.41
CA ALA A 197 -12.00 7.38 -9.34
C ALA A 197 -11.29 6.89 -8.06
N LYS A 198 -11.35 5.59 -7.75
CA LYS A 198 -10.62 4.99 -6.61
C LYS A 198 -9.12 4.98 -6.87
N LEU A 199 -8.67 4.53 -8.05
CA LEU A 199 -7.25 4.51 -8.43
C LEU A 199 -6.63 5.90 -8.46
N GLN A 200 -7.39 6.92 -8.86
CA GLN A 200 -6.95 8.31 -8.84
C GLN A 200 -6.66 8.85 -7.42
N LYS A 201 -7.14 8.19 -6.40
CA LYS A 201 -6.91 8.52 -4.97
C LYS A 201 -5.99 7.54 -4.27
N SER A 202 -5.48 6.52 -4.96
CA SER A 202 -4.66 5.47 -4.38
C SER A 202 -3.21 5.58 -4.85
N HIS A 203 -2.27 5.21 -3.98
CA HIS A 203 -0.91 4.88 -4.38
C HIS A 203 -0.94 3.59 -5.19
N LEU A 204 -0.14 3.51 -6.24
CA LEU A 204 -0.09 2.32 -7.08
C LEU A 204 1.14 1.49 -6.75
N LEU A 205 0.93 0.22 -6.50
CA LEU A 205 2.00 -0.76 -6.29
C LEU A 205 1.95 -1.79 -7.43
N ILE A 206 2.83 -1.63 -8.40
CA ILE A 206 2.86 -2.43 -9.63
C ILE A 206 3.86 -3.56 -9.45
N ILE A 207 3.40 -4.82 -9.44
CA ILE A 207 4.22 -5.98 -9.09
C ILE A 207 4.10 -7.06 -10.18
N GLY A 208 5.22 -7.37 -10.83
CA GLY A 208 5.35 -8.52 -11.72
C GLY A 208 4.38 -8.53 -12.90
N VAL A 209 4.08 -7.36 -13.42
CA VAL A 209 3.08 -7.19 -14.46
C VAL A 209 3.62 -7.60 -15.81
N SER A 210 4.92 -7.41 -16.07
CA SER A 210 5.62 -7.77 -17.33
C SER A 210 4.87 -7.36 -18.59
N PHE A 211 4.29 -6.19 -18.55
CA PHE A 211 3.51 -5.67 -19.66
C PHE A 211 4.38 -5.22 -20.86
N PRO A 212 3.80 -5.22 -22.06
CA PRO A 212 4.28 -4.34 -23.10
C PRO A 212 4.39 -2.91 -22.54
N GLY A 213 5.50 -2.24 -22.82
CA GLY A 213 5.79 -0.92 -22.21
C GLY A 213 4.67 0.14 -22.39
N TRP A 214 3.80 0.00 -23.40
CA TRP A 214 2.65 0.87 -23.63
C TRP A 214 1.55 0.68 -22.56
N LEU A 215 1.33 -0.55 -22.07
CA LEU A 215 0.25 -0.84 -21.12
C LEU A 215 0.56 -0.28 -19.72
N ALA A 216 1.83 -0.34 -19.29
CA ALA A 216 2.25 0.31 -18.05
C ALA A 216 2.02 1.84 -18.11
N ARG A 217 2.40 2.48 -19.24
CA ARG A 217 2.15 3.91 -19.49
C ARG A 217 0.65 4.24 -19.51
N PHE A 218 -0.16 3.35 -20.07
CA PHE A 218 -1.62 3.48 -20.07
C PHE A 218 -2.19 3.45 -18.65
N LEU A 219 -1.81 2.48 -17.82
CA LEU A 219 -2.26 2.38 -16.44
C LEU A 219 -1.91 3.64 -15.64
N LEU A 220 -0.68 4.13 -15.79
CA LEU A 220 -0.27 5.40 -15.20
C LEU A 220 -1.15 6.56 -15.66
N ARG A 221 -1.50 6.62 -16.95
CA ARG A 221 -2.37 7.68 -17.48
C ARG A 221 -3.79 7.57 -16.94
N VAL A 222 -4.36 6.37 -16.83
CA VAL A 222 -5.71 6.13 -16.30
C VAL A 222 -5.80 6.49 -14.81
N SER A 223 -4.77 6.17 -14.05
CA SER A 223 -4.72 6.45 -12.62
C SER A 223 -4.55 7.94 -12.29
N ARG A 224 -4.36 8.79 -13.30
CA ARG A 224 -4.18 10.24 -13.11
C ARG A 224 -5.34 11.01 -13.73
N ASN A 225 -5.89 11.96 -12.97
CA ASN A 225 -6.91 12.90 -13.46
C ASN A 225 -6.30 14.13 -14.15
N LYS A 226 -4.96 14.26 -14.09
CA LYS A 226 -4.18 15.35 -14.70
C LYS A 226 -3.16 14.78 -15.69
N PRO A 227 -2.62 15.60 -16.61
CA PRO A 227 -1.52 15.20 -17.48
C PRO A 227 -0.34 14.64 -16.69
N LEU A 228 0.42 13.71 -17.31
CA LEU A 228 1.55 13.04 -16.63
C LEU A 228 2.66 13.99 -16.17
N TRP A 229 2.83 15.12 -16.84
CA TRP A 229 3.83 16.16 -16.48
C TRP A 229 3.41 17.08 -15.32
N GLU A 230 2.16 17.03 -14.89
CA GLU A 230 1.73 17.74 -13.68
C GLU A 230 2.02 16.86 -12.46
N GLY A 231 2.71 17.45 -11.48
CA GLY A 231 3.05 16.77 -10.23
C GLY A 231 1.82 16.20 -9.51
N ARG A 232 1.98 15.03 -8.90
CA ARG A 232 0.96 14.35 -8.10
C ARG A 232 1.51 14.06 -6.70
N GLN A 233 0.67 14.10 -5.69
CA GLN A 233 1.01 13.75 -4.30
C GLN A 233 0.92 12.23 -4.01
N ILE A 234 0.70 11.41 -5.03
CA ILE A 234 0.52 9.96 -4.89
C ILE A 234 1.74 9.23 -5.44
N THR A 235 2.30 8.35 -4.64
CA THR A 235 3.49 7.56 -4.97
C THR A 235 3.15 6.36 -5.85
N GLU A 236 4.03 6.03 -6.77
CA GLU A 236 3.97 4.85 -7.62
C GLU A 236 5.21 4.01 -7.36
N VAL A 237 5.02 2.75 -7.00
CA VAL A 237 6.13 1.80 -6.78
C VAL A 237 6.08 0.71 -7.83
N PHE A 238 7.22 0.48 -8.48
CA PHE A 238 7.38 -0.51 -9.53
C PHE A 238 8.34 -1.61 -9.06
N ALA A 239 7.81 -2.79 -8.86
CA ALA A 239 8.55 -4.02 -8.68
C ALA A 239 8.28 -4.94 -9.87
N ASP A 240 8.79 -4.54 -11.04
CA ASP A 240 8.49 -5.16 -12.32
C ASP A 240 9.75 -5.21 -13.19
N SER A 241 10.02 -6.36 -13.79
CA SER A 241 11.19 -6.56 -14.65
C SER A 241 11.19 -5.67 -15.90
N SER A 242 10.00 -5.24 -16.37
CA SER A 242 9.90 -4.31 -17.49
C SER A 242 10.28 -2.88 -17.11
N SER A 243 10.16 -2.49 -15.85
CA SER A 243 10.54 -1.16 -15.36
C SER A 243 12.05 -0.92 -15.39
N LEU A 244 12.85 -1.98 -15.43
CA LEU A 244 14.31 -1.92 -15.58
C LEU A 244 14.74 -1.71 -17.03
N LYS A 245 13.84 -1.82 -18.01
CA LYS A 245 14.15 -1.51 -19.42
C LYS A 245 14.35 -0.01 -19.57
N LYS A 246 15.42 0.37 -20.26
CA LYS A 246 15.83 1.77 -20.44
C LYS A 246 14.69 2.68 -20.90
N ASP A 247 13.92 2.25 -21.89
CA ASP A 247 12.83 3.04 -22.47
C ASP A 247 11.73 3.40 -21.46
N PHE A 248 11.48 2.53 -20.48
CA PHE A 248 10.46 2.76 -19.48
C PHE A 248 11.02 3.55 -18.29
N SER A 249 12.26 3.27 -17.86
CA SER A 249 12.93 4.07 -16.82
C SER A 249 13.15 5.50 -17.28
N ASP A 250 13.54 5.73 -18.54
CA ASP A 250 13.66 7.07 -19.12
C ASP A 250 12.29 7.78 -19.19
N PHE A 251 11.22 7.05 -19.54
CA PHE A 251 9.87 7.59 -19.49
C PHE A 251 9.47 8.02 -18.07
N LEU A 252 9.71 7.19 -17.06
CA LEU A 252 9.41 7.54 -15.68
C LEU A 252 10.22 8.76 -15.22
N ALA A 253 11.51 8.83 -15.56
CA ALA A 253 12.36 9.93 -15.20
C ALA A 253 11.92 11.28 -15.80
N HIS A 254 11.37 11.27 -17.02
CA HIS A 254 10.99 12.49 -17.73
C HIS A 254 9.53 12.89 -17.56
N PHE A 255 8.63 11.93 -17.38
CA PHE A 255 7.18 12.14 -17.41
C PHE A 255 6.45 11.73 -16.14
N SER A 256 7.12 11.07 -15.23
CA SER A 256 6.59 10.80 -13.90
C SER A 256 7.02 11.90 -12.92
N SER A 257 6.16 12.17 -11.93
CA SER A 257 6.55 13.05 -10.83
C SER A 257 7.73 12.45 -10.04
N GLN A 258 8.41 13.25 -9.23
CA GLN A 258 9.51 12.81 -8.34
C GLN A 258 9.14 11.71 -7.32
N GLN A 259 7.96 11.11 -7.45
CA GLN A 259 7.38 10.14 -6.52
C GLN A 259 7.20 8.74 -7.13
N SER A 260 7.88 8.44 -8.22
CA SER A 260 7.92 7.07 -8.76
C SER A 260 9.20 6.38 -8.30
N HIS A 261 9.04 5.24 -7.61
CA HIS A 261 10.14 4.45 -7.09
C HIS A 261 10.23 3.12 -7.83
N ILE A 262 11.43 2.75 -8.26
CA ILE A 262 11.70 1.47 -8.92
C ILE A 262 12.46 0.57 -7.94
N TYR A 263 11.96 -0.62 -7.71
CA TYR A 263 12.68 -1.67 -6.98
C TYR A 263 13.73 -2.30 -7.89
N THR A 264 14.99 -2.15 -7.53
CA THR A 264 16.16 -2.61 -8.32
C THR A 264 16.91 -3.74 -7.64
N ASP A 265 16.55 -4.10 -6.41
CA ASP A 265 17.36 -4.96 -5.54
C ASP A 265 17.05 -6.45 -5.71
N GLY A 266 16.18 -6.79 -6.66
CA GLY A 266 15.80 -8.17 -6.95
C GLY A 266 14.64 -8.31 -7.93
N SER A 267 14.08 -9.51 -7.99
CA SER A 267 12.89 -9.84 -8.77
C SER A 267 11.59 -9.35 -8.11
N PRO A 268 10.45 -9.35 -8.82
CA PRO A 268 9.15 -9.11 -8.21
C PRO A 268 8.83 -10.05 -7.03
N LEU A 269 9.32 -11.28 -7.07
CA LEU A 269 9.17 -12.25 -5.99
C LEU A 269 9.98 -11.86 -4.75
N ASP A 270 11.19 -11.33 -4.95
CA ASP A 270 12.05 -10.84 -3.86
C ASP A 270 11.42 -9.60 -3.21
N PHE A 271 10.85 -8.71 -4.02
CA PHE A 271 10.09 -7.55 -3.52
C PHE A 271 8.93 -7.98 -2.61
N VAL A 272 8.12 -8.95 -3.03
CA VAL A 272 6.98 -9.44 -2.22
C VAL A 272 7.46 -10.01 -0.90
N ARG A 273 8.55 -10.80 -0.89
CA ARG A 273 9.15 -11.33 0.35
C ARG A 273 9.67 -10.23 1.26
N GLU A 274 10.37 -9.24 0.70
CA GLU A 274 10.90 -8.11 1.47
C GLU A 274 9.76 -7.24 2.03
N LEU A 275 8.75 -6.93 1.23
CA LEU A 275 7.56 -6.19 1.66
C LEU A 275 6.89 -6.89 2.84
N HIS A 276 6.66 -8.19 2.74
CA HIS A 276 6.06 -8.99 3.79
C HIS A 276 6.92 -9.01 5.07
N ALA A 277 8.22 -9.25 4.95
CA ALA A 277 9.13 -9.25 6.09
C ALA A 277 9.17 -7.89 6.80
N ARG A 278 9.21 -6.79 6.03
CA ARG A 278 9.17 -5.43 6.58
C ARG A 278 7.81 -5.12 7.22
N TRP A 279 6.71 -5.58 6.60
CA TRP A 279 5.36 -5.41 7.15
C TRP A 279 5.23 -6.08 8.51
N PHE A 280 5.56 -7.37 8.63
CA PHE A 280 5.44 -8.11 9.89
C PHE A 280 6.49 -7.74 10.94
N LYS A 281 7.60 -7.15 10.54
CA LYS A 281 8.51 -6.51 11.48
C LYS A 281 7.89 -5.29 12.17
N LEU A 282 7.04 -4.55 11.47
CA LEU A 282 6.30 -3.39 12.00
C LEU A 282 4.99 -3.77 12.70
N HIS A 283 4.42 -4.92 12.31
CA HIS A 283 3.12 -5.42 12.79
C HIS A 283 3.26 -6.87 13.25
N PRO A 284 4.00 -7.14 14.33
CA PRO A 284 4.12 -8.50 14.88
C PRO A 284 2.73 -9.07 15.18
N PRO A 285 2.48 -10.37 14.94
CA PRO A 285 1.18 -11.01 15.22
C PRO A 285 0.73 -10.86 16.67
N ASP A 286 1.68 -10.81 17.60
CA ASP A 286 1.45 -10.69 19.04
C ASP A 286 1.47 -9.22 19.53
N ALA A 287 1.58 -8.24 18.63
CA ALA A 287 1.54 -6.84 19.01
C ALA A 287 0.19 -6.48 19.66
N PRO A 288 0.17 -5.64 20.71
CA PRO A 288 -1.07 -5.18 21.29
C PRO A 288 -1.94 -4.54 20.19
N PRO A 289 -3.28 -4.77 20.23
CA PRO A 289 -4.17 -4.22 19.21
C PRO A 289 -3.98 -2.70 19.14
N ALA A 290 -3.88 -2.22 17.92
CA ALA A 290 -3.80 -0.79 17.69
C ALA A 290 -5.01 -0.13 18.36
N PRO A 291 -4.84 1.00 19.09
CA PRO A 291 -5.96 1.71 19.70
C PRO A 291 -7.03 1.99 18.64
N GLU A 292 -8.32 1.96 19.02
CA GLU A 292 -9.42 2.29 18.09
C GLU A 292 -9.16 3.64 17.43
N ARG A 293 -9.47 3.75 16.12
CA ARG A 293 -9.39 5.03 15.41
C ARG A 293 -10.33 6.02 16.08
N THR A 294 -9.79 6.91 16.87
CA THR A 294 -10.51 8.10 17.29
C THR A 294 -10.31 9.18 16.23
N ASP A 295 -11.41 9.72 15.72
CA ASP A 295 -11.33 10.93 14.91
C ASP A 295 -10.65 12.01 15.73
N TRP A 296 -9.70 12.75 15.10
CA TRP A 296 -9.05 13.85 15.80
C TRP A 296 -10.07 14.89 16.27
N THR A 297 -9.98 15.26 17.53
CA THR A 297 -10.82 16.30 18.15
C THR A 297 -9.94 17.35 18.83
N PRO A 298 -10.31 18.65 18.79
CA PRO A 298 -9.59 19.67 19.52
C PRO A 298 -9.52 19.32 21.03
N GLY A 299 -8.32 19.46 21.61
CA GLY A 299 -8.08 19.12 23.01
C GLY A 299 -7.69 17.67 23.27
N CYS A 300 -7.46 16.87 22.24
CA CYS A 300 -6.87 15.54 22.44
C CYS A 300 -5.40 15.61 22.86
N VAL A 301 -4.87 14.48 23.32
CA VAL A 301 -3.43 14.27 23.57
C VAL A 301 -2.78 13.77 22.27
N PHE A 302 -1.87 14.55 21.72
CA PHE A 302 -1.13 14.18 20.50
C PHE A 302 0.10 13.35 20.88
N ILE A 303 0.24 12.12 20.34
CA ILE A 303 1.42 11.28 20.55
C ILE A 303 2.24 11.23 19.25
N SER A 304 3.50 11.69 19.33
CA SER A 304 4.51 11.66 18.27
C SER A 304 5.59 10.65 18.60
N TYR A 305 5.96 9.79 17.65
CA TYR A 305 6.89 8.69 17.86
C TYR A 305 7.69 8.35 16.61
N ALA A 306 8.86 7.73 16.78
CA ALA A 306 9.56 7.09 15.68
C ALA A 306 8.87 5.75 15.36
N ASN A 307 8.81 5.40 14.09
CA ASN A 307 8.10 4.19 13.63
C ASN A 307 8.60 2.90 14.29
N GLU A 308 9.90 2.85 14.60
CA GLU A 308 10.53 1.75 15.30
C GLU A 308 10.04 1.59 16.76
N ASP A 309 9.43 2.63 17.33
CA ASP A 309 8.90 2.65 18.72
C ASP A 309 7.37 2.47 18.77
N ARG A 310 6.79 2.08 17.64
CA ARG A 310 5.33 1.96 17.45
C ARG A 310 4.64 1.12 18.52
N GLU A 311 5.20 -0.03 18.87
CA GLU A 311 4.63 -0.92 19.87
C GLU A 311 4.49 -0.20 21.22
N SER A 312 5.56 0.43 21.68
CA SER A 312 5.57 1.20 22.92
C SER A 312 4.65 2.43 22.86
N ALA A 313 4.60 3.12 21.71
CA ALA A 313 3.74 4.27 21.53
C ALA A 313 2.25 3.88 21.56
N PHE A 314 1.89 2.74 20.95
CA PHE A 314 0.52 2.22 20.97
C PHE A 314 0.11 1.70 22.32
N HIS A 315 1.04 1.05 23.04
CA HIS A 315 0.79 0.65 24.42
C HIS A 315 0.52 1.87 25.30
N LEU A 316 1.35 2.91 25.20
CA LEU A 316 1.17 4.17 25.89
C LEU A 316 -0.19 4.82 25.57
N ALA A 317 -0.55 4.89 24.27
CA ALA A 317 -1.85 5.43 23.85
C ALA A 317 -3.02 4.65 24.49
N ASN A 318 -2.94 3.31 24.48
CA ASN A 318 -3.96 2.45 25.09
C ASN A 318 -4.08 2.67 26.60
N GLN A 319 -2.98 2.83 27.32
CA GLN A 319 -3.00 3.10 28.75
C GLN A 319 -3.59 4.47 29.08
N LEU A 320 -3.26 5.49 28.29
CA LEU A 320 -3.85 6.83 28.45
C LEU A 320 -5.35 6.81 28.12
N THR A 321 -5.77 6.07 27.11
CA THR A 321 -7.20 5.90 26.75
C THR A 321 -7.96 5.17 27.87
N LYS A 322 -7.38 4.12 28.47
CA LYS A 322 -7.96 3.43 29.63
C LYS A 322 -8.11 4.35 30.86
N ALA A 323 -7.26 5.37 30.94
CA ALA A 323 -7.38 6.43 31.95
C ALA A 323 -8.38 7.54 31.59
N ASN A 324 -9.26 7.30 30.58
CA ASN A 324 -10.26 8.24 30.07
C ASN A 324 -9.70 9.52 29.44
N LEU A 325 -8.47 9.48 28.90
CA LEU A 325 -7.91 10.57 28.13
C LEU A 325 -8.29 10.41 26.64
N GLU A 326 -8.63 11.50 25.99
CA GLU A 326 -8.80 11.52 24.54
C GLU A 326 -7.42 11.60 23.88
N VAL A 327 -7.01 10.51 23.26
CA VAL A 327 -5.68 10.38 22.67
C VAL A 327 -5.80 10.33 21.15
N TRP A 328 -4.94 11.09 20.49
CA TRP A 328 -4.75 10.97 19.07
C TRP A 328 -3.28 10.61 18.79
N ILE A 329 -3.10 9.56 18.02
CA ILE A 329 -1.80 9.11 17.56
C ILE A 329 -1.83 9.14 16.03
N ASP A 330 -0.91 9.91 15.43
CA ASP A 330 -0.89 10.00 13.97
C ASP A 330 -0.43 8.66 13.39
N ARG A 331 -1.31 8.09 12.60
CA ARG A 331 -1.06 6.88 11.82
C ARG A 331 -0.90 7.20 10.34
N SER A 332 -1.12 8.47 9.97
CA SER A 332 -1.27 8.93 8.59
C SER A 332 -0.17 9.92 8.21
N LEU A 333 1.06 9.43 8.03
CA LEU A 333 2.14 10.23 7.49
C LEU A 333 2.13 10.17 5.96
N THR A 334 1.26 10.96 5.31
CA THR A 334 1.37 11.22 3.87
C THR A 334 2.05 12.56 3.62
N ALA A 335 3.19 12.53 2.93
CA ALA A 335 3.88 13.75 2.52
C ALA A 335 3.06 14.54 1.48
N GLY A 336 2.85 15.83 1.75
CA GLY A 336 2.19 16.79 0.86
C GLY A 336 2.02 18.15 1.56
N ASP A 337 1.89 19.23 0.80
CA ASP A 337 1.78 20.58 1.37
C ASP A 337 0.58 20.78 2.31
N ASP A 338 -0.55 20.12 2.03
CA ASP A 338 -1.71 20.11 2.92
C ASP A 338 -1.47 19.35 4.24
N TYR A 339 -0.54 18.37 4.23
CA TYR A 339 -0.18 17.61 5.41
C TYR A 339 0.47 18.49 6.48
N ASN A 340 1.45 19.30 6.10
CA ASN A 340 2.15 20.18 7.04
C ASN A 340 1.18 21.19 7.69
N ALA A 341 0.24 21.75 6.94
CA ALA A 341 -0.77 22.65 7.48
C ALA A 341 -1.72 21.95 8.45
N ARG A 342 -2.11 20.71 8.13
CA ARG A 342 -3.03 19.91 8.95
C ARG A 342 -2.37 19.45 10.26
N ILE A 343 -1.13 18.96 10.22
CA ILE A 343 -0.37 18.58 11.42
C ILE A 343 -0.11 19.78 12.33
N ARG A 344 0.30 20.92 11.78
CA ARG A 344 0.41 22.17 12.57
C ARG A 344 -0.88 22.52 13.27
N TYR A 345 -2.00 22.43 12.56
CA TYR A 345 -3.31 22.67 13.14
C TYR A 345 -3.62 21.69 14.27
N HIS A 346 -3.40 20.37 14.05
CA HIS A 346 -3.62 19.35 15.07
C HIS A 346 -2.74 19.55 16.29
N ILE A 347 -1.45 19.83 16.13
CA ILE A 347 -0.53 20.11 17.25
C ILE A 347 -0.99 21.35 18.02
N LYS A 348 -1.36 22.42 17.31
CA LYS A 348 -1.80 23.69 17.91
C LYS A 348 -3.08 23.52 18.74
N GLU A 349 -4.03 22.77 18.26
CA GLU A 349 -5.33 22.54 18.88
C GLU A 349 -5.34 21.34 19.82
N SER A 350 -4.21 20.69 20.08
CA SER A 350 -4.07 19.63 21.09
C SER A 350 -3.92 20.19 22.49
N ALA A 351 -4.41 19.44 23.48
CA ALA A 351 -4.26 19.80 24.90
C ALA A 351 -2.85 19.52 25.42
N ALA A 352 -2.24 18.45 24.95
CA ALA A 352 -0.91 18.00 25.32
C ALA A 352 -0.22 17.35 24.12
N PHE A 353 1.09 17.47 24.05
CA PHE A 353 1.94 16.82 23.05
C PHE A 353 2.91 15.88 23.78
N VAL A 354 2.79 14.58 23.49
CA VAL A 354 3.63 13.52 24.04
C VAL A 354 4.66 13.12 23.00
N ALA A 355 5.94 13.36 23.28
CA ALA A 355 7.04 12.93 22.41
C ALA A 355 7.64 11.62 22.97
N VAL A 356 7.55 10.55 22.20
CA VAL A 356 8.14 9.26 22.53
C VAL A 356 9.63 9.29 22.20
N LEU A 357 10.46 9.13 23.21
CA LEU A 357 11.93 9.16 23.15
C LEU A 357 12.48 7.75 23.29
N SER A 358 13.47 7.41 22.46
CA SER A 358 14.19 6.13 22.49
C SER A 358 15.56 6.26 21.83
N LYS A 359 16.31 5.16 21.81
CA LYS A 359 17.53 5.06 20.98
C LYS A 359 17.25 5.31 19.50
N ASN A 360 16.05 5.00 18.98
CA ASN A 360 15.67 5.18 17.58
C ASN A 360 15.46 6.66 17.24
N THR A 361 15.14 7.48 18.23
CA THR A 361 15.04 8.94 18.10
C THR A 361 16.37 9.65 18.31
N ASN A 362 17.43 8.93 18.73
CA ASN A 362 18.77 9.48 18.94
C ASN A 362 19.64 9.58 17.69
N ASN A 363 19.30 8.91 16.63
CA ASN A 363 20.07 8.95 15.38
C ASN A 363 19.97 10.32 14.73
N GLU A 364 21.12 10.79 14.22
CA GLU A 364 21.24 12.08 13.54
C GLU A 364 20.13 12.26 12.51
N TYR A 365 19.41 13.35 12.64
CA TYR A 365 18.27 13.70 11.84
C TYR A 365 18.66 13.88 10.37
N GLY A 366 18.44 12.84 9.57
CA GLY A 366 18.32 13.04 8.14
C GLY A 366 17.09 13.94 7.86
N PRO A 367 17.14 14.81 6.84
CA PRO A 367 16.03 15.68 6.49
C PRO A 367 14.87 14.86 5.91
N GLY A 368 14.11 14.15 6.74
CA GLY A 368 13.04 13.27 6.30
C GLY A 368 12.26 12.56 7.41
N ARG A 369 12.71 12.58 8.66
CA ARG A 369 11.96 11.95 9.74
C ARG A 369 10.84 12.89 10.25
N TYR A 370 9.60 12.47 10.09
CA TYR A 370 8.40 13.27 10.39
C TYR A 370 8.30 13.69 11.85
N PHE A 371 8.60 12.80 12.80
CA PHE A 371 8.55 13.13 14.23
C PHE A 371 9.45 14.33 14.59
N GLY A 372 10.59 14.51 13.91
CA GLY A 372 11.46 15.66 14.12
C GLY A 372 10.79 16.99 13.73
N ARG A 373 10.01 17.01 12.66
CA ARG A 373 9.21 18.18 12.25
C ARG A 373 8.07 18.43 13.22
N GLU A 374 7.37 17.41 13.65
CA GLU A 374 6.31 17.52 14.66
C GLU A 374 6.84 18.06 15.96
N TRP A 375 8.00 17.60 16.39
CA TRP A 375 8.64 18.08 17.61
C TRP A 375 9.04 19.55 17.51
N TYR A 376 9.58 19.97 16.36
CA TYR A 376 9.88 21.37 16.10
C TYR A 376 8.62 22.24 16.20
N GLU A 377 7.56 21.86 15.53
CA GLU A 377 6.27 22.56 15.56
C GLU A 377 5.68 22.59 16.97
N ALA A 378 5.75 21.49 17.70
CA ALA A 378 5.29 21.44 19.09
C ALA A 378 6.06 22.39 20.01
N CYS A 379 7.37 22.57 19.75
CA CYS A 379 8.19 23.54 20.47
C CYS A 379 7.80 24.99 20.13
N GLU A 380 7.51 25.29 18.86
CA GLU A 380 7.04 26.62 18.47
C GLU A 380 5.66 26.92 19.10
N VAL A 381 4.76 25.96 19.13
CA VAL A 381 3.46 26.08 19.84
C VAL A 381 3.69 26.30 21.36
N ASN A 382 4.60 25.58 21.98
CA ASN A 382 4.89 25.69 23.40
C ASN A 382 5.47 27.07 23.77
N LYS A 383 6.24 27.72 22.88
CA LYS A 383 6.72 29.09 23.10
C LYS A 383 5.57 30.09 23.28
N GLY A 384 4.46 29.87 22.58
CA GLY A 384 3.24 30.69 22.72
C GLY A 384 2.57 30.56 24.09
N PHE A 385 2.91 29.53 24.89
CA PHE A 385 2.39 29.32 26.25
C PHE A 385 3.37 29.79 27.35
N MET A 386 4.54 30.34 26.97
CA MET A 386 5.49 30.87 27.94
C MET A 386 4.85 32.00 28.77
N GLY A 387 4.86 31.83 30.10
CA GLY A 387 4.19 32.76 31.04
C GLY A 387 2.74 32.37 31.39
N GLN A 388 2.22 31.30 30.84
CA GLN A 388 0.96 30.69 31.26
C GLN A 388 1.27 29.43 32.07
N ASP A 389 0.48 29.17 33.10
CA ASP A 389 0.60 27.95 33.92
C ASP A 389 0.02 26.71 33.16
N ARG A 390 0.54 26.49 31.95
CA ARG A 390 0.09 25.42 31.05
C ARG A 390 1.27 24.57 30.61
N ARG A 391 1.30 23.31 31.05
CA ARG A 391 2.26 22.31 30.54
C ARG A 391 1.70 21.67 29.27
N PHE A 392 2.44 21.78 28.16
CA PHE A 392 2.02 21.28 26.84
C PHE A 392 2.89 20.11 26.36
N LEU A 393 4.22 20.18 26.58
CA LEU A 393 5.16 19.16 26.11
C LEU A 393 5.42 18.11 27.21
N PHE A 394 5.29 16.83 26.83
CA PHE A 394 5.51 15.66 27.68
C PHE A 394 6.49 14.69 27.00
N PRO A 395 7.80 14.84 27.17
CA PRO A 395 8.78 13.86 26.70
C PRO A 395 8.71 12.58 27.53
N VAL A 396 8.67 11.41 26.85
CA VAL A 396 8.48 10.10 27.46
C VAL A 396 9.50 9.10 26.90
N ILE A 397 10.36 8.54 27.75
CA ILE A 397 11.37 7.54 27.39
C ILE A 397 10.76 6.15 27.50
N VAL A 398 10.81 5.36 26.41
CA VAL A 398 10.14 4.06 26.34
C VAL A 398 11.09 2.85 26.32
N ASP A 399 12.37 3.03 26.09
CA ASP A 399 13.36 1.93 25.94
C ASP A 399 14.42 1.88 27.05
N GLY A 400 14.25 2.65 28.11
CA GLY A 400 15.20 2.71 29.23
C GLY A 400 16.47 3.50 28.92
N SER A 401 16.57 4.19 27.80
CA SER A 401 17.69 5.08 27.50
C SER A 401 17.83 6.12 28.61
N PRO A 402 19.02 6.28 29.23
CA PRO A 402 19.19 7.27 30.31
C PRO A 402 18.88 8.68 29.80
N PRO A 403 18.19 9.51 30.57
CA PRO A 403 17.86 10.88 30.17
C PRO A 403 19.06 11.73 29.72
N GLY A 404 20.28 11.36 30.15
CA GLY A 404 21.52 12.05 29.82
C GLY A 404 22.12 11.65 28.43
N THR A 405 21.67 10.55 27.82
CA THR A 405 22.20 10.03 26.53
C THR A 405 21.40 10.49 25.32
N LEU A 406 20.31 11.21 25.54
CA LEU A 406 19.51 11.79 24.46
C LEU A 406 20.37 12.74 23.63
N GLY A 407 20.21 12.69 22.30
CA GLY A 407 20.97 13.50 21.36
C GLY A 407 20.85 15.01 21.62
N ALA A 408 21.75 15.79 21.03
CA ALA A 408 21.82 17.24 21.24
C ALA A 408 20.47 17.95 20.98
N MET A 409 19.80 17.60 19.89
CA MET A 409 18.52 18.18 19.49
C MET A 409 17.39 17.86 20.49
N GLN A 410 17.35 16.65 21.04
CA GLN A 410 16.35 16.29 22.06
C GLN A 410 16.58 17.08 23.36
N LYS A 411 17.85 17.32 23.73
CA LYS A 411 18.20 18.16 24.88
C LYS A 411 17.81 19.61 24.67
N GLU A 412 17.97 20.11 23.46
CA GLU A 412 17.59 21.48 23.09
C GLU A 412 16.07 21.65 23.10
N ILE A 413 15.35 20.67 22.52
CA ILE A 413 13.90 20.75 22.33
C ILE A 413 13.13 20.51 23.63
N PHE A 414 13.46 19.46 24.39
CA PHE A 414 12.66 19.03 25.55
C PHE A 414 13.32 19.27 26.91
N GLY A 415 14.56 19.73 26.94
CA GLY A 415 15.29 19.90 28.17
C GLY A 415 15.63 18.56 28.86
N ARG A 416 15.70 18.57 30.22
CA ARG A 416 16.14 17.38 31.00
C ARG A 416 15.02 16.58 31.68
N ALA A 417 13.78 17.04 31.60
CA ALA A 417 12.66 16.44 32.35
C ALA A 417 11.81 15.54 31.45
N ALA A 418 12.26 14.29 31.24
CA ALA A 418 11.48 13.27 30.58
C ALA A 418 10.90 12.28 31.59
N ALA A 419 9.65 11.85 31.41
CA ALA A 419 9.08 10.74 32.15
C ALA A 419 9.61 9.40 31.59
N ILE A 420 9.73 8.39 32.45
CA ILE A 420 10.13 7.04 32.06
C ILE A 420 8.88 6.16 32.00
N ALA A 421 8.61 5.58 30.85
CA ALA A 421 7.48 4.68 30.57
C ALA A 421 7.98 3.47 29.75
N LEU A 422 8.68 2.55 30.40
CA LEU A 422 9.32 1.39 29.77
C LEU A 422 8.26 0.56 29.01
N GLY A 423 8.54 0.24 27.75
CA GLY A 423 7.60 -0.47 26.89
C GLY A 423 6.28 0.29 26.65
N GLY A 424 6.22 1.59 27.00
CA GLY A 424 5.01 2.40 26.88
C GLY A 424 4.10 2.34 28.11
N ASP A 425 4.54 1.84 29.25
CA ASP A 425 3.75 1.77 30.50
C ASP A 425 3.94 3.06 31.33
N PRO A 426 2.94 3.98 31.33
CA PRO A 426 3.13 5.30 31.93
C PRO A 426 2.98 5.26 33.45
N PRO A 427 3.83 5.97 34.20
CA PRO A 427 3.63 6.13 35.63
C PRO A 427 2.38 6.97 35.93
N ALA A 428 1.71 6.69 37.04
CA ALA A 428 0.47 7.36 37.42
C ALA A 428 0.60 8.90 37.46
N GLU A 429 1.78 9.40 37.83
CA GLU A 429 2.08 10.84 37.87
C GLU A 429 2.03 11.45 36.44
N LEU A 430 2.54 10.76 35.43
CA LEU A 430 2.47 11.22 34.02
C LEU A 430 1.02 11.30 33.54
N ILE A 431 0.23 10.27 33.86
CA ILE A 431 -1.20 10.24 33.52
C ILE A 431 -1.92 11.44 34.16
N ALA A 432 -1.68 11.69 35.47
CA ALA A 432 -2.29 12.80 36.20
C ALA A 432 -1.90 14.18 35.59
N GLN A 433 -0.64 14.34 35.19
CA GLN A 433 -0.17 15.58 34.58
C GLN A 433 -0.80 15.82 33.17
N ILE A 434 -0.93 14.79 32.37
CA ILE A 434 -1.58 14.88 31.05
C ILE A 434 -3.09 15.16 31.20
N ASP A 435 -3.76 14.50 32.17
CA ASP A 435 -5.17 14.75 32.48
C ASP A 435 -5.40 16.20 32.93
N ALA A 436 -4.53 16.72 33.76
CA ALA A 436 -4.58 18.12 34.19
C ALA A 436 -4.45 19.08 32.98
N ALA A 437 -3.54 18.78 32.05
CA ALA A 437 -3.37 19.58 30.82
C ALA A 437 -4.63 19.52 29.93
N GLN A 438 -5.25 18.35 29.77
CA GLN A 438 -6.48 18.20 28.98
C GLN A 438 -7.67 18.93 29.62
N LYS A 439 -7.82 18.84 30.93
CA LYS A 439 -8.84 19.58 31.68
C LYS A 439 -8.64 21.11 31.63
N ALA A 440 -7.41 21.58 31.68
CA ALA A 440 -7.08 22.99 31.57
C ALA A 440 -7.43 23.54 30.18
N PHE A 441 -7.13 22.78 29.13
CA PHE A 441 -7.51 23.15 27.75
C PHE A 441 -9.04 23.33 27.61
N ARG A 442 -9.82 22.34 28.06
CA ARG A 442 -11.29 22.37 28.01
C ARG A 442 -11.90 23.53 28.79
N LYS A 443 -11.30 23.93 29.92
CA LYS A 443 -11.75 25.10 30.68
C LYS A 443 -11.43 26.41 29.96
N GLY A 444 -10.32 26.47 29.22
CA GLY A 444 -9.92 27.65 28.42
C GLY A 444 -10.83 27.87 27.23
N THR A 445 -11.18 26.80 26.50
CA THR A 445 -12.07 26.86 25.32
C THR A 445 -13.55 27.12 25.67
N ALA A 446 -13.98 26.84 26.89
CA ALA A 446 -15.35 27.16 27.36
C ALA A 446 -15.55 28.64 27.73
N ARG A 447 -14.50 29.47 27.67
CA ARG A 447 -14.52 30.90 28.01
C ARG A 447 -14.35 31.83 26.82
N THR A 448 -14.13 31.28 25.62
CA THR A 448 -14.10 31.98 24.34
C THR A 448 -15.33 31.63 23.51
#